data_f1ad915d85fa89e137cefb0a488c6552
#
_entry.id   f1ad915d85fa89e137cefb0a488c6552
#
_cell.length_a   1.000
_cell.length_b   1.000
_cell.length_c   1.000
_cell.angle_alpha   90.00
_cell.angle_beta   90.00
_cell.angle_gamma   90.00
#
_symmetry.space_group_name_H-M   'P 1'
#
loop_
_entity.id
_entity.type
_entity.pdbx_description
1 polymer ?
#
loop_
_entity_poly.entity_id
_entity_poly.type
_entity_poly.pdbx_seq_one_letter_code
_entity_poly.pdbx_strand_id
1 'polypeptide(L)' 'MKKVIGIEGMHCEGCVGRATRALESIEGVSAKVDLKKNSAVIDLKNDVEDEVLRQVLENANLKLTTIEMKKGLFGN' A
#
# COMPACT_ATOMS: atom_id res chain seq x y z
N MET A 1 13.39 -1.41 -0.27
CA MET A 1 12.56 -2.16 0.70
C MET A 1 11.13 -2.22 0.16
N LYS A 2 10.58 -3.41 0.10
CA LYS A 2 9.23 -3.59 -0.44
C LYS A 2 8.32 -4.24 0.58
N LYS A 3 7.08 -3.80 0.58
CA LYS A 3 6.04 -4.39 1.42
C LYS A 3 4.80 -4.66 0.59
N VAL A 4 4.07 -5.69 0.95
CA VAL A 4 2.77 -5.99 0.36
C VAL A 4 1.72 -5.73 1.42
N ILE A 5 0.77 -4.87 1.09
CA ILE A 5 -0.29 -4.53 2.03
C ILE A 5 -1.63 -4.94 1.46
N GLY A 6 -2.51 -5.42 2.32
CA GLY A 6 -3.88 -5.71 1.97
C GLY A 6 -4.75 -4.50 2.24
N ILE A 7 -5.63 -4.17 1.30
CA ILE A 7 -6.47 -2.99 1.41
C ILE A 7 -7.93 -3.41 1.24
N GLU A 8 -8.76 -2.99 2.19
CA GLU A 8 -10.18 -3.24 2.15
C GLU A 8 -10.91 -1.95 1.78
N GLY A 9 -11.99 -2.08 1.03
CA GLY A 9 -12.79 -0.93 0.63
C GLY A 9 -12.56 -0.50 -0.81
N MET A 10 -11.70 -1.20 -1.55
CA MET A 10 -11.50 -0.91 -2.96
C MET A 10 -12.56 -1.64 -3.77
N HIS A 11 -13.42 -0.89 -4.45
CA HIS A 11 -14.50 -1.47 -5.24
C HIS A 11 -14.40 -1.12 -6.72
N CYS A 12 -13.54 -0.19 -7.07
CA CYS A 12 -13.43 0.28 -8.45
C CYS A 12 -12.06 0.91 -8.68
N GLU A 13 -11.81 1.23 -9.95
CA GLU A 13 -10.53 1.84 -10.32
C GLU A 13 -10.30 3.19 -9.66
N GLY A 14 -11.37 3.92 -9.37
CA GLY A 14 -11.25 5.17 -8.64
C GLY A 14 -10.65 4.98 -7.26
N CYS A 15 -11.00 3.87 -6.60
CA CYS A 15 -10.43 3.55 -5.30
C CYS A 15 -8.95 3.19 -5.42
N VAL A 16 -8.57 2.51 -6.50
CA VAL A 16 -7.17 2.21 -6.78
C VAL A 16 -6.37 3.51 -6.89
N GLY A 17 -6.90 4.49 -7.60
CA GLY A 17 -6.25 5.79 -7.73
C GLY A 17 -6.10 6.48 -6.39
N ARG A 18 -7.12 6.41 -5.54
CA ARG A 18 -7.05 7.00 -4.19
C ARG A 18 -5.98 6.32 -3.35
N ALA A 19 -5.94 4.99 -3.38
CA ALA A 19 -4.95 4.24 -2.61
C ALA A 19 -3.54 4.60 -3.08
N THR A 20 -3.34 4.66 -4.39
CA THR A 20 -2.04 5.02 -4.94
C THR A 20 -1.62 6.40 -4.48
N ARG A 21 -2.51 7.38 -4.59
CA ARG A 21 -2.21 8.75 -4.16
C ARG A 21 -1.92 8.83 -2.67
N ALA A 22 -2.71 8.13 -1.88
CA ALA A 22 -2.51 8.13 -0.44
C ALA A 22 -1.13 7.61 -0.07
N LEU A 23 -0.76 6.47 -0.66
CA LEU A 23 0.53 5.86 -0.37
C LEU A 23 1.68 6.70 -0.91
N GLU A 24 1.53 7.23 -2.12
CA GLU A 24 2.60 8.03 -2.72
C GLU A 24 2.71 9.44 -2.15
N SER A 25 1.76 9.84 -1.30
CA SER A 25 1.88 11.09 -0.58
C SER A 25 2.98 11.04 0.47
N ILE A 26 3.41 9.83 0.84
CA ILE A 26 4.52 9.64 1.75
C ILE A 26 5.81 9.75 0.96
N GLU A 27 6.70 10.61 1.41
CA GLU A 27 7.97 10.82 0.71
C GLU A 27 8.78 9.54 0.61
N GLY A 28 9.26 9.25 -0.59
CA GLY A 28 10.07 8.07 -0.83
C GLY A 28 9.27 6.78 -1.02
N VAL A 29 7.96 6.86 -1.12
CA VAL A 29 7.11 5.69 -1.31
C VAL A 29 6.53 5.67 -2.70
N SER A 30 6.67 4.53 -3.38
CA SER A 30 6.00 4.25 -4.65
C SER A 30 5.03 3.09 -4.42
N ALA A 31 3.88 3.13 -5.06
CA ALA A 31 2.86 2.13 -4.83
C ALA A 31 2.30 1.58 -6.14
N LYS A 32 2.08 0.27 -6.15
CA LYS A 32 1.35 -0.39 -7.22
C LYS A 32 0.18 -1.14 -6.59
N VAL A 33 -1.01 -0.69 -6.90
CA VAL A 33 -2.23 -1.23 -6.30
C VAL A 33 -2.87 -2.20 -7.27
N ASP A 34 -3.30 -3.35 -6.75
CA ASP A 34 -3.96 -4.38 -7.53
C ASP A 34 -5.38 -4.55 -7.01
N LEU A 35 -6.36 -4.14 -7.81
CA LEU A 35 -7.75 -4.21 -7.44
C LEU A 35 -8.24 -5.65 -7.30
N LYS A 36 -7.79 -6.54 -8.16
CA LYS A 36 -8.22 -7.93 -8.14
C LYS A 36 -7.80 -8.64 -6.86
N LYS A 37 -6.63 -8.29 -6.35
CA LYS A 37 -6.10 -8.91 -5.14
C LYS A 37 -6.40 -8.10 -3.89
N ASN A 38 -7.02 -6.93 -4.05
CA ASN A 38 -7.28 -5.99 -2.95
C ASN A 38 -6.00 -5.74 -2.14
N SER A 39 -4.90 -5.53 -2.86
CA SER A 39 -3.60 -5.38 -2.24
C SER A 39 -2.76 -4.37 -3.00
N ALA A 40 -1.66 -3.98 -2.39
CA ALA A 40 -0.72 -3.06 -3.02
C ALA A 40 0.70 -3.48 -2.67
N VAL A 41 1.57 -3.36 -3.65
CA VAL A 41 3.01 -3.52 -3.42
C VAL A 41 3.58 -2.11 -3.33
N ILE A 42 4.22 -1.82 -2.21
CA ILE A 42 4.84 -0.52 -2.01
C ILE A 42 6.34 -0.65 -1.96
N ASP A 43 7.02 0.32 -2.55
CA ASP A 43 8.48 0.39 -2.54
C ASP A 43 8.87 1.59 -1.69
N LEU A 44 9.65 1.34 -0.67
CA LEU A 44 10.05 2.34 0.32
C LEU A 44 11.53 2.64 0.18
N LYS A 45 11.88 3.90 0.02
CA LYS A 45 13.28 4.30 0.07
C LYS A 45 13.78 4.36 1.50
N ASN A 46 12.90 4.76 2.40
CA ASN A 46 13.21 4.84 3.82
C ASN A 46 12.22 3.97 4.57
N ASP A 47 12.60 3.56 5.78
CA ASP A 47 11.70 2.78 6.61
C ASP A 47 10.52 3.65 7.06
N VAL A 48 9.32 3.23 6.73
CA VAL A 48 8.09 3.93 7.09
C VAL A 48 7.29 3.02 8.01
N GLU A 49 6.80 3.58 9.10
CA GLU A 49 6.04 2.81 10.06
C GLU A 49 4.70 2.37 9.49
N ASP A 50 4.26 1.19 9.91
CA ASP A 50 3.00 0.63 9.45
C ASP A 50 1.82 1.55 9.78
N GLU A 51 1.89 2.23 10.90
CA GLU A 51 0.85 3.15 11.32
C GLU A 51 0.69 4.32 10.36
N VAL A 52 1.78 4.80 9.80
CA VAL A 52 1.73 5.87 8.80
C VAL A 52 1.00 5.38 7.56
N LEU A 53 1.29 4.15 7.13
CA LEU A 53 0.62 3.57 5.98
C LEU A 53 -0.87 3.44 6.23
N ARG A 54 -1.24 2.94 7.41
CA ARG A 54 -2.64 2.79 7.77
C ARG A 54 -3.35 4.14 7.79
N GLN A 55 -2.71 5.14 8.37
CA GLN A 55 -3.31 6.46 8.51
C GLN A 55 -3.62 7.11 7.15
N VAL A 56 -2.69 7.04 6.21
CA VAL A 56 -2.93 7.64 4.90
C VAL A 56 -4.05 6.91 4.15
N LEU A 57 -4.15 5.59 4.34
CA LEU A 57 -5.23 4.83 3.72
C LEU A 57 -6.58 5.16 4.36
N GLU A 58 -6.62 5.31 5.68
CA GLU A 58 -7.85 5.70 6.37
C GLU A 58 -8.32 7.08 5.93
N ASN A 59 -7.38 7.99 5.69
CA ASN A 59 -7.72 9.31 5.18
C ASN A 59 -8.32 9.25 3.78
N ALA A 60 -8.06 8.19 3.06
CA ALA A 60 -8.63 7.96 1.73
C ALA A 60 -9.89 7.11 1.78
N ASN A 61 -10.45 6.87 2.95
CA ASN A 61 -11.61 6.02 3.18
C ASN A 61 -11.35 4.56 2.81
N LEU A 62 -10.13 4.11 3.02
CA LEU A 62 -9.73 2.73 2.80
C LEU A 62 -9.23 2.14 4.12
N LYS A 63 -9.16 0.83 4.17
CA LYS A 63 -8.74 0.15 5.39
C LYS A 63 -7.56 -0.76 5.10
N LEU A 64 -6.52 -0.60 5.88
CA LEU A 64 -5.37 -1.49 5.83
C LEU A 64 -5.70 -2.77 6.60
N THR A 65 -5.64 -3.91 5.93
CA THR A 65 -5.97 -5.18 6.57
C THR A 65 -4.74 -5.98 6.96
N THR A 66 -3.73 -6.04 6.08
CA THR A 66 -2.52 -6.81 6.36
C THR A 66 -1.30 -6.07 5.85
N ILE A 67 -0.17 -6.35 6.46
CA ILE A 67 1.12 -5.83 6.00
C ILE A 67 2.11 -6.97 6.03
N GLU A 68 2.75 -7.23 4.89
CA GLU A 68 3.79 -8.25 4.79
C GLU A 68 5.04 -7.65 4.16
N MET A 69 6.17 -7.98 4.72
CA MET A 69 7.45 -7.62 4.11
C MET A 69 7.74 -8.56 2.97
N LYS A 70 7.92 -8.01 1.78
CA LYS A 70 8.32 -8.83 0.64
C LYS A 70 9.83 -8.92 0.61
N LYS A 71 10.36 -10.07 0.99
CA LYS A 71 11.78 -10.34 0.88
C LYS A 71 12.06 -10.95 -0.47
N GLY A 72 13.02 -10.56 -1.08
CA GLY A 72 13.37 -10.94 -2.43
C GLY A 72 13.38 -12.44 -2.74
N LEU A 73 13.21 -12.43 -2.44
CA LEU A 73 12.99 -13.21 -2.84
C LEU A 73 12.97 -14.09 -3.30
N PHE A 74 13.16 -13.90 -3.23
CA PHE A 74 13.09 -14.64 -3.50
C PHE A 74 13.35 -15.10 -3.80
N GLY A 75 13.58 -14.97 -3.57
CA GLY A 75 13.59 -15.35 -3.79
C GLY A 75 13.69 -15.64 -3.61
N ASN A 76 13.87 -15.57 -3.56
CA ASN A 76 13.71 -15.83 -3.32
C ASN A 76 13.74 -15.84 -3.24
#